data_e50169e1d1f1433e9beb47e7dadbe8cc
#
_entry.id   e50169e1d1f1433e9beb47e7dadbe8cc
#
_cell.length_a   1.000
_cell.length_b   1.000
_cell.length_c   1.000
_cell.angle_alpha   90.00
_cell.angle_beta   90.00
_cell.angle_gamma   90.00
#
_symmetry.space_group_name_H-M   'P 1'
#
loop_
_entity.id
_entity.type
_entity.pdbx_description
1 polymer ?
#
loop_
_entity_poly.entity_id
_entity_poly.type
_entity_poly.pdbx_seq_one_letter_code
_entity_poly.pdbx_strand_id
1 'polypeptide(L)'
;MRYALTAAMAKETDRVTIEEIGVPSVVLMERAAEAVALKTAEIAALFNRGVRVLAVCGCGNNGADAIAAARILSWQGMSVDIAVVGNEEHSTEEYLLQKSIALKSGMTVVNITELPEYDIVIDGILGIGLKGAVREEYEEIIRLINNTRNIVVSVDVPSGVDATTGAVATEAVKADVTVTFGYIKTGILQYPGKLYAGEITVTDIGFYPEAVKSMNPPMYFTPESIQGIPSRKKDANKGTYGRLLIIAGSEDMSGAAYLSGAAALRSGAGLVEIVTHDRNAELIRKMLPEAIVTGYTEDNATDVIGSKLDKSTCIILGPGLSQSDTAEGIVDFVLNNAGIPLIIDADALNIISKDISVLKRYPSAVIITPHIGEMTRLTGMSAEAIKSDRMKVASEFAQNNNSIVVMKDAVTVVAENNSGNRMYINTSGTPAMAKAGLGDVLTGVIAGMYMLGIEPYSAAAMGTYIHGMAGELAAYEMGEHSVIATDVVDCISKVLNTNKGS
;
A
#
# COMPACT_ATOMS: atom_id res chain seq x y z
N MET A 1 -5.34 11.58 3.58
CA MET A 1 -3.99 11.02 3.74
C MET A 1 -3.75 10.74 5.22
N ARG A 2 -3.34 9.53 5.56
CA ARG A 2 -3.11 9.06 6.94
C ARG A 2 -1.73 8.42 7.07
N TYR A 3 -1.22 8.35 8.29
CA TYR A 3 0.06 7.71 8.59
C TYR A 3 -0.11 6.23 8.93
N ALA A 4 0.89 5.43 8.54
CA ALA A 4 1.05 4.04 8.97
C ALA A 4 2.38 3.92 9.72
N LEU A 5 2.44 3.12 10.78
CA LEU A 5 3.65 2.98 11.59
C LEU A 5 4.29 1.59 11.43
N THR A 6 5.61 1.56 11.35
CA THR A 6 6.35 0.33 11.59
C THR A 6 6.29 -0.03 13.09
N ALA A 7 6.61 -1.28 13.45
CA ALA A 7 6.69 -1.68 14.85
C ALA A 7 7.64 -0.80 15.68
N ALA A 8 8.76 -0.36 15.10
CA ALA A 8 9.71 0.53 15.76
C ALA A 8 9.13 1.92 16.00
N MET A 9 8.44 2.49 15.00
CA MET A 9 7.77 3.80 15.12
C MET A 9 6.63 3.75 16.14
N ALA A 10 5.86 2.66 16.17
CA ALA A 10 4.79 2.49 17.14
C ALA A 10 5.35 2.46 18.59
N LYS A 11 6.43 1.70 18.83
CA LYS A 11 7.12 1.68 20.14
C LYS A 11 7.69 3.03 20.52
N GLU A 12 8.27 3.77 19.58
CA GLU A 12 8.80 5.11 19.85
C GLU A 12 7.67 6.10 20.14
N THR A 13 6.51 5.97 19.48
CA THR A 13 5.32 6.78 19.78
C THR A 13 4.83 6.53 21.20
N ASP A 14 4.76 5.27 21.62
CA ASP A 14 4.44 4.89 23.02
C ASP A 14 5.45 5.52 23.98
N ARG A 15 6.75 5.30 23.74
CA ARG A 15 7.82 5.78 24.61
C ARG A 15 7.73 7.31 24.81
N VAL A 16 7.67 8.06 23.72
CA VAL A 16 7.59 9.54 23.78
C VAL A 16 6.33 9.97 24.52
N THR A 17 5.18 9.33 24.25
CA THR A 17 3.91 9.68 24.91
C THR A 17 3.96 9.40 26.41
N ILE A 18 4.56 8.29 26.82
CA ILE A 18 4.63 7.86 28.22
C ILE A 18 5.75 8.57 28.97
N GLU A 19 6.99 8.52 28.43
CA GLU A 19 8.17 8.95 29.17
C GLU A 19 8.45 10.44 29.06
N GLU A 20 8.19 11.06 27.89
CA GLU A 20 8.52 12.47 27.65
C GLU A 20 7.31 13.40 27.92
N ILE A 21 6.10 12.98 27.46
CA ILE A 21 4.89 13.78 27.67
C ILE A 21 4.26 13.48 29.04
N GLY A 22 4.46 12.26 29.57
CA GLY A 22 4.03 11.88 30.92
C GLY A 22 2.61 11.31 31.00
N VAL A 23 2.05 10.81 29.90
CA VAL A 23 0.78 10.08 29.92
C VAL A 23 1.03 8.68 30.51
N PRO A 24 0.40 8.31 31.65
CA PRO A 24 0.62 6.98 32.23
C PRO A 24 0.26 5.85 31.25
N SER A 25 1.08 4.80 31.16
CA SER A 25 0.85 3.64 30.28
C SER A 25 -0.52 3.00 30.44
N VAL A 26 -0.98 2.88 31.68
CA VAL A 26 -2.29 2.33 32.03
C VAL A 26 -3.47 3.15 31.46
N VAL A 27 -3.29 4.45 31.22
CA VAL A 27 -4.33 5.29 30.59
C VAL A 27 -4.46 4.95 29.12
N LEU A 28 -3.35 4.78 28.40
CA LEU A 28 -3.35 4.35 26.99
C LEU A 28 -3.93 2.94 26.87
N MET A 29 -3.52 2.03 27.76
CA MET A 29 -3.99 0.64 27.81
C MET A 29 -5.51 0.55 28.07
N GLU A 30 -6.05 1.34 28.99
CA GLU A 30 -7.48 1.33 29.27
C GLU A 30 -8.30 1.81 28.06
N ARG A 31 -7.80 2.83 27.31
CA ARG A 31 -8.43 3.30 26.08
C ARG A 31 -8.34 2.26 24.95
N ALA A 32 -7.22 1.56 24.85
CA ALA A 32 -7.04 0.46 23.90
C ALA A 32 -8.01 -0.69 24.18
N ALA A 33 -8.10 -1.09 25.45
CA ALA A 33 -9.02 -2.12 25.93
C ALA A 33 -10.50 -1.73 25.71
N GLU A 34 -10.87 -0.48 25.97
CA GLU A 34 -12.22 0.03 25.70
C GLU A 34 -12.60 -0.08 24.23
N ALA A 35 -11.66 0.24 23.31
CA ALA A 35 -11.87 0.11 21.88
C ALA A 35 -12.11 -1.35 21.45
N VAL A 36 -11.31 -2.29 21.98
CA VAL A 36 -11.49 -3.73 21.71
C VAL A 36 -12.82 -4.22 22.27
N ALA A 37 -13.14 -3.83 23.50
CA ALA A 37 -14.41 -4.21 24.16
C ALA A 37 -15.62 -3.66 23.37
N LEU A 38 -15.59 -2.39 22.95
CA LEU A 38 -16.65 -1.78 22.16
C LEU A 38 -16.87 -2.53 20.83
N LYS A 39 -15.81 -2.79 20.07
CA LYS A 39 -15.92 -3.53 18.80
C LYS A 39 -16.42 -4.95 19.01
N THR A 40 -15.96 -5.61 20.07
CA THR A 40 -16.44 -6.96 20.43
C THR A 40 -17.93 -6.94 20.82
N ALA A 41 -18.38 -5.94 21.56
CA ALA A 41 -19.79 -5.78 21.92
C ALA A 41 -20.67 -5.46 20.70
N GLU A 42 -20.19 -4.64 19.74
CA GLU A 42 -20.87 -4.40 18.47
C GLU A 42 -21.10 -5.71 17.70
N ILE A 43 -20.07 -6.56 17.63
CA ILE A 43 -20.15 -7.86 16.98
C ILE A 43 -21.12 -8.78 17.74
N ALA A 44 -21.03 -8.82 19.07
CA ALA A 44 -21.93 -9.63 19.90
C ALA A 44 -23.39 -9.25 19.74
N ALA A 45 -23.69 -7.98 19.51
CA ALA A 45 -25.06 -7.49 19.29
C ALA A 45 -25.70 -8.02 17.99
N LEU A 46 -24.92 -8.55 17.05
CA LEU A 46 -25.43 -9.18 15.85
C LEU A 46 -25.99 -10.58 16.09
N PHE A 47 -25.72 -11.18 17.26
CA PHE A 47 -26.27 -12.47 17.65
C PHE A 47 -27.63 -12.27 18.34
N ASN A 48 -28.62 -13.11 17.96
CA ASN A 48 -29.95 -13.08 18.59
C ASN A 48 -30.01 -13.89 19.91
N ARG A 49 -28.90 -14.09 20.59
CA ARG A 49 -28.76 -14.85 21.82
C ARG A 49 -27.60 -14.35 22.67
N GLY A 50 -27.52 -14.83 23.91
CA GLY A 50 -26.32 -14.60 24.73
C GLY A 50 -25.06 -15.15 24.05
N VAL A 51 -23.98 -14.36 24.10
CA VAL A 51 -22.68 -14.65 23.47
C VAL A 51 -21.66 -14.96 24.54
N ARG A 52 -20.85 -15.99 24.35
CA ARG A 52 -19.68 -16.32 25.17
C ARG A 52 -18.42 -15.84 24.49
N VAL A 53 -17.60 -15.09 25.21
CA VAL A 53 -16.34 -14.52 24.74
C VAL A 53 -15.17 -15.19 25.46
N LEU A 54 -14.11 -15.55 24.73
CA LEU A 54 -12.83 -15.96 25.27
C LEU A 54 -11.75 -14.95 24.91
N ALA A 55 -11.06 -14.39 25.89
CA ALA A 55 -9.86 -13.62 25.65
C ALA A 55 -8.63 -14.52 25.80
N VAL A 56 -7.88 -14.74 24.71
CA VAL A 56 -6.64 -15.51 24.69
C VAL A 56 -5.47 -14.55 24.81
N CYS A 57 -4.79 -14.57 25.95
CA CYS A 57 -3.87 -13.53 26.36
C CYS A 57 -2.45 -14.06 26.52
N GLY A 58 -1.49 -13.44 25.83
CA GLY A 58 -0.07 -13.61 26.13
C GLY A 58 0.32 -12.84 27.40
N CYS A 59 1.55 -13.02 27.86
CA CYS A 59 2.06 -12.42 29.11
C CYS A 59 2.65 -11.02 28.95
N GLY A 60 2.51 -10.39 27.76
CA GLY A 60 2.95 -9.01 27.46
C GLY A 60 1.83 -7.99 27.46
N ASN A 61 2.13 -6.78 26.98
CA ASN A 61 1.16 -5.67 26.93
C ASN A 61 -0.07 -5.97 26.05
N ASN A 62 0.10 -6.69 24.94
CA ASN A 62 -1.03 -7.11 24.10
C ASN A 62 -2.02 -8.01 24.86
N GLY A 63 -1.48 -8.92 25.68
CA GLY A 63 -2.30 -9.74 26.58
C GLY A 63 -2.97 -8.92 27.69
N ALA A 64 -2.27 -7.91 28.22
CA ALA A 64 -2.85 -6.99 29.19
C ALA A 64 -4.03 -6.20 28.61
N ASP A 65 -3.93 -5.70 27.36
CA ASP A 65 -5.03 -5.04 26.65
C ASP A 65 -6.23 -5.98 26.48
N ALA A 66 -5.98 -7.26 26.12
CA ALA A 66 -7.04 -8.26 25.98
C ALA A 66 -7.71 -8.61 27.32
N ILE A 67 -6.95 -8.73 28.41
CA ILE A 67 -7.50 -8.95 29.77
C ILE A 67 -8.35 -7.76 30.21
N ALA A 68 -7.87 -6.55 29.97
CA ALA A 68 -8.63 -5.34 30.31
C ALA A 68 -9.92 -5.24 29.49
N ALA A 69 -9.89 -5.57 28.18
CA ALA A 69 -11.09 -5.63 27.35
C ALA A 69 -12.08 -6.69 27.84
N ALA A 70 -11.59 -7.89 28.19
CA ALA A 70 -12.40 -8.96 28.76
C ALA A 70 -13.10 -8.50 30.07
N ARG A 71 -12.37 -7.79 30.93
CA ARG A 71 -12.92 -7.22 32.18
C ARG A 71 -14.02 -6.19 31.89
N ILE A 72 -13.79 -5.30 30.93
CA ILE A 72 -14.80 -4.27 30.57
C ILE A 72 -16.09 -4.96 30.06
N LEU A 73 -15.97 -5.95 29.18
CA LEU A 73 -17.11 -6.73 28.66
C LEU A 73 -17.85 -7.47 29.79
N SER A 74 -17.12 -8.08 30.72
CA SER A 74 -17.70 -8.76 31.89
C SER A 74 -18.49 -7.79 32.77
N TRP A 75 -17.98 -6.58 33.00
CA TRP A 75 -18.72 -5.54 33.80
C TRP A 75 -19.95 -5.00 33.06
N GLN A 76 -19.98 -5.12 31.72
CA GLN A 76 -21.16 -4.85 30.90
C GLN A 76 -22.19 -6.00 30.91
N GLY A 77 -21.90 -7.09 31.63
CA GLY A 77 -22.82 -8.22 31.81
C GLY A 77 -22.66 -9.34 30.77
N MET A 78 -21.59 -9.31 29.96
CA MET A 78 -21.28 -10.41 29.01
C MET A 78 -20.63 -11.59 29.73
N SER A 79 -20.83 -12.80 29.19
CA SER A 79 -20.14 -14.01 29.63
C SER A 79 -18.75 -14.06 29.02
N VAL A 80 -17.71 -13.83 29.82
CA VAL A 80 -16.34 -13.71 29.37
C VAL A 80 -15.40 -14.52 30.26
N ASP A 81 -14.58 -15.37 29.62
CA ASP A 81 -13.49 -16.09 30.26
C ASP A 81 -12.13 -15.62 29.71
N ILE A 82 -11.05 -15.87 30.44
CA ILE A 82 -9.68 -15.54 30.09
C ILE A 82 -8.87 -16.83 29.97
N ALA A 83 -8.11 -17.01 28.89
CA ALA A 83 -7.10 -18.05 28.78
C ALA A 83 -5.72 -17.39 28.67
N VAL A 84 -4.77 -17.83 29.48
CA VAL A 84 -3.39 -17.33 29.48
C VAL A 84 -2.49 -18.30 28.75
N VAL A 85 -1.64 -17.76 27.86
CA VAL A 85 -0.70 -18.54 27.05
C VAL A 85 0.73 -18.01 27.25
N GLY A 86 1.68 -18.91 27.48
CA GLY A 86 3.09 -18.60 27.68
C GLY A 86 3.52 -18.58 29.15
N ASN A 87 4.80 -18.24 29.38
CA ASN A 87 5.39 -18.25 30.73
C ASN A 87 5.18 -16.90 31.44
N GLU A 88 4.44 -16.92 32.53
CA GLU A 88 4.15 -15.74 33.34
C GLU A 88 5.36 -15.17 34.10
N GLU A 89 6.47 -15.91 34.22
CA GLU A 89 7.69 -15.38 34.87
C GLU A 89 8.31 -14.19 34.13
N HIS A 90 7.94 -13.99 32.88
CA HIS A 90 8.41 -12.87 32.03
C HIS A 90 7.30 -11.87 31.72
N SER A 91 6.26 -11.80 32.56
CA SER A 91 5.13 -10.90 32.38
C SER A 91 5.51 -9.44 32.58
N THR A 92 4.82 -8.54 31.84
CA THR A 92 4.93 -7.11 32.08
C THR A 92 4.16 -6.70 33.35
N GLU A 93 4.51 -5.53 33.91
CA GLU A 93 3.83 -5.00 35.10
C GLU A 93 2.35 -4.73 34.79
N GLU A 94 2.05 -4.23 33.62
CA GLU A 94 0.69 -3.97 33.13
C GLU A 94 -0.12 -5.26 33.03
N TYR A 95 0.48 -6.37 32.53
CA TYR A 95 -0.19 -7.66 32.50
C TYR A 95 -0.57 -8.13 33.91
N LEU A 96 0.40 -8.09 34.84
CA LEU A 96 0.14 -8.49 36.25
C LEU A 96 -0.94 -7.65 36.89
N LEU A 97 -0.94 -6.33 36.64
CA LEU A 97 -1.96 -5.42 37.13
C LEU A 97 -3.35 -5.78 36.60
N GLN A 98 -3.51 -5.90 35.27
CA GLN A 98 -4.81 -6.19 34.65
C GLN A 98 -5.34 -7.57 35.05
N LYS A 99 -4.47 -8.59 35.13
CA LYS A 99 -4.83 -9.92 35.60
C LYS A 99 -5.30 -9.88 37.06
N SER A 100 -4.59 -9.16 37.93
CA SER A 100 -5.01 -9.00 39.35
C SER A 100 -6.39 -8.34 39.45
N ILE A 101 -6.67 -7.31 38.65
CA ILE A 101 -7.98 -6.63 38.63
C ILE A 101 -9.06 -7.60 38.14
N ALA A 102 -8.83 -8.32 37.05
CA ALA A 102 -9.79 -9.27 36.50
C ALA A 102 -10.16 -10.37 37.52
N LEU A 103 -9.16 -10.98 38.15
CA LEU A 103 -9.39 -12.01 39.19
C LEU A 103 -10.16 -11.48 40.41
N LYS A 104 -9.83 -10.27 40.91
CA LYS A 104 -10.57 -9.60 41.99
C LYS A 104 -12.00 -9.26 41.61
N SER A 105 -12.27 -9.10 40.30
CA SER A 105 -13.60 -8.89 39.75
C SER A 105 -14.42 -10.17 39.59
N GLY A 106 -13.85 -11.32 39.97
CA GLY A 106 -14.52 -12.63 39.90
C GLY A 106 -14.42 -13.30 38.52
N MET A 107 -13.56 -12.82 37.62
CA MET A 107 -13.35 -13.47 36.33
C MET A 107 -12.60 -14.80 36.47
N THR A 108 -12.90 -15.74 35.60
CA THR A 108 -12.28 -17.08 35.59
C THR A 108 -11.16 -17.16 34.56
N VAL A 109 -10.03 -17.73 34.97
CA VAL A 109 -8.97 -18.16 34.05
C VAL A 109 -9.20 -19.64 33.72
N VAL A 110 -9.38 -19.91 32.45
CA VAL A 110 -9.66 -21.27 31.94
C VAL A 110 -8.45 -21.83 31.20
N ASN A 111 -8.38 -23.15 31.11
CA ASN A 111 -7.40 -23.79 30.25
C ASN A 111 -7.94 -23.83 28.81
N ILE A 112 -7.10 -23.42 27.83
CA ILE A 112 -7.48 -23.36 26.42
C ILE A 112 -7.41 -24.76 25.78
N THR A 113 -8.34 -25.64 26.16
CA THR A 113 -8.42 -26.98 25.59
C THR A 113 -9.57 -27.14 24.60
N GLU A 114 -10.63 -26.32 24.69
CA GLU A 114 -11.83 -26.44 23.89
C GLU A 114 -12.38 -25.04 23.53
N LEU A 115 -12.22 -24.61 22.28
CA LEU A 115 -12.77 -23.35 21.74
C LEU A 115 -14.24 -23.45 21.22
N PRO A 116 -14.81 -24.63 20.88
CA PRO A 116 -16.17 -24.70 20.32
C PRO A 116 -17.27 -24.11 21.20
N GLU A 117 -17.02 -23.94 22.47
CA GLU A 117 -17.99 -23.36 23.41
C GLU A 117 -18.11 -21.82 23.37
N TYR A 118 -17.22 -21.14 22.65
CA TYR A 118 -17.21 -19.68 22.56
C TYR A 118 -17.71 -19.22 21.20
N ASP A 119 -18.27 -18.02 21.12
CA ASP A 119 -18.76 -17.41 19.91
C ASP A 119 -17.75 -16.41 19.33
N ILE A 120 -17.05 -15.72 20.22
CA ILE A 120 -16.05 -14.71 19.89
C ILE A 120 -14.74 -15.03 20.64
N VAL A 121 -13.62 -14.92 19.94
CA VAL A 121 -12.28 -14.99 20.51
C VAL A 121 -11.60 -13.65 20.36
N ILE A 122 -11.10 -13.10 21.47
CA ILE A 122 -10.20 -11.94 21.46
C ILE A 122 -8.77 -12.48 21.44
N ASP A 123 -8.04 -12.21 20.37
CA ASP A 123 -6.63 -12.57 20.20
C ASP A 123 -5.73 -11.46 20.73
N GLY A 124 -5.17 -11.67 21.90
CA GLY A 124 -4.15 -10.84 22.54
C GLY A 124 -2.86 -11.61 22.85
N ILE A 125 -2.53 -12.63 22.08
CA ILE A 125 -1.35 -13.51 22.36
C ILE A 125 -0.06 -12.73 22.12
N LEU A 126 0.13 -12.21 20.90
CA LEU A 126 1.34 -11.52 20.46
C LEU A 126 0.95 -10.18 19.76
N GLY A 127 1.68 -9.11 20.04
CA GLY A 127 1.49 -7.80 19.40
C GLY A 127 2.72 -7.40 18.57
N ILE A 128 2.97 -6.08 18.47
CA ILE A 128 4.05 -5.46 17.68
C ILE A 128 5.48 -5.88 18.10
N GLY A 129 5.62 -6.66 19.16
CA GLY A 129 6.90 -7.16 19.66
C GLY A 129 7.45 -8.37 18.94
N LEU A 130 6.65 -9.06 18.12
CA LEU A 130 7.05 -10.27 17.42
C LEU A 130 8.20 -10.00 16.44
N LYS A 131 9.20 -10.88 16.49
CA LYS A 131 10.32 -10.93 15.52
C LYS A 131 10.56 -12.38 15.10
N GLY A 132 10.40 -12.64 13.80
CA GLY A 132 10.65 -13.98 13.23
C GLY A 132 9.54 -14.99 13.52
N ALA A 133 9.93 -16.24 13.72
CA ALA A 133 9.00 -17.36 13.93
C ALA A 133 8.30 -17.28 15.30
N VAL A 134 7.06 -17.71 15.31
CA VAL A 134 6.29 -17.89 16.55
C VAL A 134 6.82 -19.15 17.27
N ARG A 135 6.82 -19.17 18.59
CA ARG A 135 7.19 -20.34 19.37
C ARG A 135 6.13 -21.44 19.24
N GLU A 136 6.54 -22.69 19.29
CA GLU A 136 5.67 -23.85 19.08
C GLU A 136 4.42 -23.84 19.98
N GLU A 137 4.57 -23.46 21.26
CA GLU A 137 3.46 -23.33 22.22
C GLU A 137 2.36 -22.35 21.76
N TYR A 138 2.74 -21.25 21.09
CA TYR A 138 1.79 -20.27 20.55
C TYR A 138 1.23 -20.74 19.20
N GLU A 139 2.03 -21.46 18.38
CA GLU A 139 1.56 -21.99 17.09
C GLU A 139 0.39 -22.96 17.28
N GLU A 140 0.46 -23.85 18.28
CA GLU A 140 -0.62 -24.80 18.58
C GLU A 140 -1.93 -24.06 18.92
N ILE A 141 -1.84 -23.00 19.71
CA ILE A 141 -3.01 -22.20 20.08
C ILE A 141 -3.55 -21.41 18.87
N ILE A 142 -2.66 -20.84 18.05
CA ILE A 142 -3.06 -20.13 16.83
C ILE A 142 -3.76 -21.10 15.87
N ARG A 143 -3.26 -22.32 15.68
CA ARG A 143 -3.92 -23.35 14.89
C ARG A 143 -5.29 -23.72 15.45
N LEU A 144 -5.40 -23.83 16.78
CA LEU A 144 -6.67 -24.10 17.44
C LEU A 144 -7.68 -23.00 17.14
N ILE A 145 -7.31 -21.72 17.28
CA ILE A 145 -8.15 -20.56 16.94
C ILE A 145 -8.58 -20.61 15.48
N ASN A 146 -7.64 -20.81 14.56
CA ASN A 146 -7.90 -20.81 13.11
C ASN A 146 -8.81 -21.97 12.64
N ASN A 147 -8.88 -23.09 13.40
CA ASN A 147 -9.68 -24.25 13.06
C ASN A 147 -11.11 -24.21 13.60
N THR A 148 -11.46 -23.15 14.31
CA THR A 148 -12.84 -22.94 14.82
C THR A 148 -13.66 -22.07 13.88
N ARG A 149 -14.97 -21.95 14.16
CA ARG A 149 -15.89 -21.03 13.46
C ARG A 149 -16.21 -19.78 14.29
N ASN A 150 -15.40 -19.51 15.29
CA ASN A 150 -15.57 -18.35 16.17
C ASN A 150 -15.22 -17.08 15.40
N ILE A 151 -15.87 -15.97 15.70
CA ILE A 151 -15.44 -14.67 15.22
C ILE A 151 -14.20 -14.26 16.00
N VAL A 152 -13.13 -13.88 15.32
CA VAL A 152 -11.85 -13.52 15.92
C VAL A 152 -11.61 -12.01 15.85
N VAL A 153 -11.43 -11.39 17.00
CA VAL A 153 -11.06 -9.97 17.15
C VAL A 153 -9.61 -9.89 17.64
N SER A 154 -8.70 -9.49 16.77
CA SER A 154 -7.28 -9.33 17.14
C SER A 154 -6.99 -7.95 17.71
N VAL A 155 -6.21 -7.95 18.79
CA VAL A 155 -5.73 -6.76 19.50
C VAL A 155 -4.48 -6.23 18.81
N ASP A 156 -4.54 -5.04 18.29
CA ASP A 156 -3.51 -4.26 17.62
C ASP A 156 -3.00 -4.84 16.28
N VAL A 157 -2.51 -6.08 16.28
CA VAL A 157 -2.11 -6.88 15.09
C VAL A 157 -2.46 -8.33 15.33
N PRO A 158 -2.88 -9.10 14.31
CA PRO A 158 -3.10 -10.53 14.47
C PRO A 158 -1.84 -11.23 14.95
N SER A 159 -1.94 -12.06 15.98
CA SER A 159 -0.81 -12.77 16.53
C SER A 159 -0.13 -13.65 15.49
N GLY A 160 1.18 -13.50 15.33
CA GLY A 160 1.97 -14.19 14.30
C GLY A 160 2.29 -13.35 13.06
N VAL A 161 1.67 -12.17 12.89
CA VAL A 161 1.99 -11.23 11.82
C VAL A 161 3.09 -10.26 12.28
N ASP A 162 4.15 -10.11 11.48
CA ASP A 162 5.14 -9.04 11.69
C ASP A 162 4.51 -7.67 11.41
N ALA A 163 4.48 -6.82 12.41
CA ALA A 163 3.79 -5.53 12.36
C ALA A 163 4.44 -4.51 11.40
N THR A 164 5.66 -4.75 10.93
CA THR A 164 6.38 -3.90 9.97
C THR A 164 6.24 -4.38 8.54
N THR A 165 6.57 -5.65 8.30
CA THR A 165 6.69 -6.23 6.96
C THR A 165 5.44 -6.98 6.50
N GLY A 166 4.60 -7.39 7.46
CA GLY A 166 3.46 -8.28 7.22
C GLY A 166 3.87 -9.74 7.01
N ALA A 167 5.13 -10.08 7.25
CA ALA A 167 5.60 -11.46 7.12
C ALA A 167 4.92 -12.36 8.16
N VAL A 168 4.63 -13.58 7.74
CA VAL A 168 4.15 -14.68 8.58
C VAL A 168 5.18 -15.81 8.45
N ALA A 169 5.99 -15.97 9.47
CA ALA A 169 7.12 -16.92 9.41
C ALA A 169 6.67 -18.38 9.58
N THR A 170 5.67 -18.62 10.41
CA THR A 170 5.11 -19.97 10.66
C THR A 170 3.59 -19.95 10.65
N GLU A 171 2.95 -19.51 11.72
CA GLU A 171 1.49 -19.43 11.85
C GLU A 171 1.08 -18.03 12.30
N ALA A 172 -0.11 -17.58 11.88
CA ALA A 172 -0.73 -16.36 12.35
C ALA A 172 -2.25 -16.53 12.51
N VAL A 173 -2.82 -15.79 13.45
CA VAL A 173 -4.26 -15.75 13.66
C VAL A 173 -4.93 -15.10 12.44
N LYS A 174 -5.98 -15.74 11.93
CA LYS A 174 -6.86 -15.20 10.90
C LYS A 174 -7.99 -14.44 11.58
N ALA A 175 -7.79 -13.14 11.77
CA ALA A 175 -8.80 -12.29 12.38
C ALA A 175 -9.94 -11.99 11.40
N ASP A 176 -11.17 -11.90 11.91
CA ASP A 176 -12.29 -11.29 11.20
C ASP A 176 -12.22 -9.77 11.32
N VAL A 177 -11.75 -9.29 12.49
CA VAL A 177 -11.55 -7.87 12.77
C VAL A 177 -10.24 -7.66 13.53
N THR A 178 -9.49 -6.64 13.15
CA THR A 178 -8.32 -6.16 13.91
C THR A 178 -8.59 -4.76 14.44
N VAL A 179 -8.54 -4.57 15.75
CA VAL A 179 -8.63 -3.25 16.40
C VAL A 179 -7.21 -2.76 16.66
N THR A 180 -6.74 -1.81 15.88
CA THR A 180 -5.37 -1.28 15.95
C THR A 180 -5.34 0.12 16.53
N PHE A 181 -4.31 0.45 17.32
CA PHE A 181 -4.27 1.60 18.17
C PHE A 181 -3.49 2.77 17.58
N GLY A 182 -4.10 3.97 17.62
CA GLY A 182 -3.55 5.23 17.15
C GLY A 182 -3.38 5.27 15.64
N TYR A 183 -2.54 4.40 15.13
CA TYR A 183 -2.15 4.34 13.71
C TYR A 183 -2.10 2.89 13.24
N ILE A 184 -2.49 2.69 11.98
CA ILE A 184 -2.39 1.37 11.35
C ILE A 184 -0.92 0.95 11.26
N LYS A 185 -0.63 -0.35 11.47
CA LYS A 185 0.73 -0.88 11.32
C LYS A 185 0.99 -1.24 9.87
N THR A 186 2.19 -0.93 9.39
CA THR A 186 2.57 -1.17 7.99
C THR A 186 2.42 -2.64 7.58
N GLY A 187 2.63 -3.56 8.51
CA GLY A 187 2.54 -5.00 8.25
C GLY A 187 1.13 -5.48 7.90
N ILE A 188 0.09 -4.92 8.51
CA ILE A 188 -1.29 -5.31 8.20
C ILE A 188 -1.86 -4.60 6.95
N LEU A 189 -1.09 -3.70 6.33
CA LEU A 189 -1.38 -3.14 5.00
C LEU A 189 -0.73 -3.96 3.88
N GLN A 190 0.26 -4.79 4.18
CA GLN A 190 1.06 -5.54 3.21
C GLN A 190 0.74 -7.03 3.24
N TYR A 191 0.89 -7.71 2.10
CA TYR A 191 0.79 -9.17 2.04
C TYR A 191 2.08 -9.85 2.54
N PRO A 192 1.96 -10.98 3.27
CA PRO A 192 0.72 -11.72 3.57
C PRO A 192 -0.11 -11.17 4.74
N GLY A 193 0.42 -10.30 5.61
CA GLY A 193 -0.25 -9.81 6.82
C GLY A 193 -1.68 -9.28 6.61
N LYS A 194 -1.92 -8.61 5.47
CA LYS A 194 -3.25 -8.12 5.07
C LYS A 194 -4.31 -9.23 4.99
N LEU A 195 -3.91 -10.48 4.65
CA LEU A 195 -4.84 -11.63 4.59
C LEU A 195 -5.30 -12.10 5.97
N TYR A 196 -4.57 -11.73 7.00
CA TYR A 196 -4.83 -12.15 8.37
C TYR A 196 -5.56 -11.10 9.20
N ALA A 197 -5.61 -9.84 8.72
CA ALA A 197 -6.09 -8.70 9.50
C ALA A 197 -7.63 -8.55 9.50
N GLY A 198 -8.34 -9.14 8.56
CA GLY A 198 -9.78 -8.92 8.41
C GLY A 198 -10.15 -7.45 8.21
N GLU A 199 -11.29 -7.05 8.77
CA GLU A 199 -11.68 -5.63 8.84
C GLU A 199 -10.80 -4.88 9.84
N ILE A 200 -10.17 -3.78 9.41
CA ILE A 200 -9.27 -3.01 10.28
C ILE A 200 -9.98 -1.79 10.84
N THR A 201 -10.10 -1.73 12.16
CA THR A 201 -10.60 -0.58 12.91
C THR A 201 -9.43 0.15 13.56
N VAL A 202 -9.19 1.39 13.17
CA VAL A 202 -8.14 2.24 13.78
C VAL A 202 -8.78 3.12 14.85
N THR A 203 -8.32 3.00 16.11
CA THR A 203 -8.86 3.76 17.24
C THR A 203 -7.79 4.68 17.83
N ASP A 204 -8.13 5.95 18.01
CA ASP A 204 -7.28 6.92 18.71
C ASP A 204 -7.30 6.63 20.21
N ILE A 205 -6.14 6.29 20.77
CA ILE A 205 -5.97 6.04 22.20
C ILE A 205 -5.27 7.21 22.94
N GLY A 206 -4.92 8.28 22.22
CA GLY A 206 -4.34 9.51 22.78
C GLY A 206 -2.83 9.58 22.70
N PHE A 207 -2.22 9.05 21.66
CA PHE A 207 -0.81 9.27 21.38
C PHE A 207 -0.49 10.73 21.11
N TYR A 208 0.73 11.15 21.45
CA TYR A 208 1.20 12.50 21.15
C TYR A 208 1.49 12.63 19.63
N PRO A 209 0.72 13.45 18.90
CA PRO A 209 0.80 13.47 17.43
C PRO A 209 2.15 13.92 16.86
N GLU A 210 2.85 14.80 17.56
CA GLU A 210 4.15 15.33 17.07
C GLU A 210 5.25 14.27 17.13
N ALA A 211 5.15 13.27 18.04
CA ALA A 211 6.05 12.12 18.06
C ALA A 211 6.01 11.36 16.74
N VAL A 212 4.81 11.20 16.16
CA VAL A 212 4.63 10.50 14.89
C VAL A 212 5.16 11.32 13.72
N LYS A 213 4.80 12.61 13.65
CA LYS A 213 5.21 13.47 12.53
C LYS A 213 6.73 13.60 12.42
N SER A 214 7.44 13.64 13.55
CA SER A 214 8.90 13.77 13.58
C SER A 214 9.64 12.56 12.97
N MET A 215 9.03 11.40 12.95
CA MET A 215 9.60 10.18 12.40
C MET A 215 9.43 10.02 10.89
N ASN A 216 8.69 10.95 10.23
CA ASN A 216 8.39 10.86 8.80
C ASN A 216 7.82 9.49 8.38
N PRO A 217 6.69 9.06 8.96
CA PRO A 217 6.17 7.72 8.77
C PRO A 217 5.63 7.50 7.35
N PRO A 218 5.57 6.24 6.88
CA PRO A 218 4.83 5.88 5.68
C PRO A 218 3.39 6.41 5.70
N MET A 219 2.88 6.78 4.53
CA MET A 219 1.55 7.31 4.35
C MET A 219 0.68 6.38 3.49
N TYR A 220 -0.63 6.47 3.67
CA TYR A 220 -1.60 5.86 2.77
C TYR A 220 -2.75 6.83 2.51
N PHE A 221 -3.45 6.63 1.40
CA PHE A 221 -4.62 7.44 1.05
C PHE A 221 -5.91 6.77 1.51
N THR A 222 -6.92 7.61 1.70
CA THR A 222 -8.31 7.24 1.94
C THR A 222 -9.17 7.86 0.80
N PRO A 223 -10.42 7.47 0.60
CA PRO A 223 -11.26 8.03 -0.46
C PRO A 223 -11.29 9.56 -0.47
N GLU A 224 -11.26 10.21 0.70
CA GLU A 224 -11.25 11.68 0.80
C GLU A 224 -9.94 12.31 0.30
N SER A 225 -8.87 11.52 0.18
CA SER A 225 -7.56 12.03 -0.29
C SER A 225 -7.61 12.53 -1.74
N ILE A 226 -8.54 12.04 -2.57
CA ILE A 226 -8.77 12.49 -3.94
C ILE A 226 -9.14 13.99 -4.00
N GLN A 227 -9.74 14.53 -2.94
CA GLN A 227 -10.07 15.95 -2.83
C GLN A 227 -8.84 16.87 -2.90
N GLY A 228 -7.64 16.34 -2.66
CA GLY A 228 -6.38 17.05 -2.80
C GLY A 228 -5.92 17.25 -4.27
N ILE A 229 -6.62 16.68 -5.26
CA ILE A 229 -6.29 16.88 -6.67
C ILE A 229 -6.65 18.31 -7.09
N PRO A 230 -5.69 19.06 -7.71
CA PRO A 230 -5.93 20.43 -8.12
C PRO A 230 -7.10 20.56 -9.11
N SER A 231 -7.99 21.52 -8.86
CA SER A 231 -9.04 21.87 -9.81
C SER A 231 -8.43 22.49 -11.06
N ARG A 232 -9.01 22.23 -12.23
CA ARG A 232 -8.61 22.92 -13.47
C ARG A 232 -8.92 24.41 -13.39
N LYS A 233 -7.95 25.25 -13.78
CA LYS A 233 -8.13 26.70 -13.84
C LYS A 233 -9.20 27.06 -14.88
N LYS A 234 -10.06 28.05 -14.56
CA LYS A 234 -11.15 28.47 -15.46
C LYS A 234 -10.64 29.10 -16.76
N ASP A 235 -9.47 29.73 -16.73
CA ASP A 235 -8.79 30.38 -17.84
C ASP A 235 -7.73 29.49 -18.52
N ALA A 236 -7.73 28.18 -18.23
CA ALA A 236 -6.78 27.25 -18.79
C ALA A 236 -6.99 26.96 -20.27
N ASN A 237 -5.89 26.77 -20.98
CA ASN A 237 -5.87 26.25 -22.36
C ASN A 237 -5.07 24.93 -22.38
N LYS A 238 -5.02 24.25 -23.54
CA LYS A 238 -4.32 22.96 -23.69
C LYS A 238 -2.84 23.00 -23.27
N GLY A 239 -2.17 24.15 -23.42
CA GLY A 239 -0.78 24.33 -23.02
C GLY A 239 -0.58 24.52 -21.52
N THR A 240 -1.63 24.90 -20.76
CA THR A 240 -1.56 25.11 -19.31
C THR A 240 -1.18 23.83 -18.57
N TYR A 241 -1.61 22.68 -19.09
CA TYR A 241 -1.36 21.35 -18.50
C TYR A 241 -0.28 20.58 -19.26
N GLY A 242 0.67 21.30 -19.86
CA GLY A 242 1.88 20.77 -20.49
C GLY A 242 1.65 19.88 -21.71
N ARG A 243 2.75 19.34 -22.21
CA ARG A 243 2.81 18.41 -23.34
C ARG A 243 3.52 17.14 -22.90
N LEU A 244 2.78 16.05 -22.82
CA LEU A 244 3.30 14.73 -22.51
C LEU A 244 3.79 14.06 -23.79
N LEU A 245 5.07 13.63 -23.80
CA LEU A 245 5.64 12.79 -24.84
C LEU A 245 5.63 11.33 -24.36
N ILE A 246 5.03 10.46 -25.16
CA ILE A 246 5.00 9.02 -24.89
C ILE A 246 5.83 8.32 -25.98
N ILE A 247 6.90 7.66 -25.57
CA ILE A 247 7.76 6.85 -26.44
C ILE A 247 7.51 5.40 -26.09
N ALA A 248 6.63 4.76 -26.84
CA ALA A 248 6.06 3.47 -26.51
C ALA A 248 5.61 2.70 -27.74
N GLY A 249 5.49 1.39 -27.62
CA GLY A 249 5.06 0.51 -28.71
C GLY A 249 6.18 0.19 -29.67
N SER A 250 6.29 -1.10 -30.01
CA SER A 250 7.14 -1.67 -31.03
C SER A 250 6.28 -2.26 -32.15
N GLU A 251 6.89 -2.88 -33.15
CA GLU A 251 6.18 -3.45 -34.30
C GLU A 251 4.94 -4.26 -33.94
N ASP A 252 5.03 -5.08 -32.89
CA ASP A 252 3.95 -5.99 -32.45
C ASP A 252 3.19 -5.54 -31.18
N MET A 253 3.55 -4.39 -30.57
CA MET A 253 3.01 -3.95 -29.27
C MET A 253 2.38 -2.56 -29.32
N SER A 254 1.36 -2.38 -30.15
CA SER A 254 0.63 -1.12 -30.28
C SER A 254 -0.22 -0.73 -29.05
N GLY A 255 -0.72 -1.74 -28.32
CA GLY A 255 -1.65 -1.55 -27.20
C GLY A 255 -1.06 -0.73 -26.05
N ALA A 256 0.21 -0.91 -25.73
CA ALA A 256 0.88 -0.19 -24.64
C ALA A 256 0.90 1.33 -24.86
N ALA A 257 1.22 1.78 -26.08
CA ALA A 257 1.20 3.20 -26.45
C ALA A 257 -0.20 3.80 -26.38
N TYR A 258 -1.23 3.06 -26.82
CA TYR A 258 -2.62 3.47 -26.72
C TYR A 258 -3.06 3.60 -25.25
N LEU A 259 -2.84 2.58 -24.42
CA LEU A 259 -3.28 2.54 -23.02
C LEU A 259 -2.66 3.66 -22.20
N SER A 260 -1.34 3.88 -22.34
CA SER A 260 -0.64 4.98 -21.68
C SER A 260 -1.19 6.35 -22.08
N GLY A 261 -1.45 6.54 -23.38
CA GLY A 261 -1.99 7.78 -23.93
C GLY A 261 -3.43 8.06 -23.47
N ALA A 262 -4.30 7.06 -23.56
CA ALA A 262 -5.69 7.15 -23.14
C ALA A 262 -5.82 7.44 -21.63
N ALA A 263 -5.04 6.72 -20.81
CA ALA A 263 -5.00 6.91 -19.36
C ALA A 263 -4.51 8.33 -18.99
N ALA A 264 -3.47 8.84 -19.66
CA ALA A 264 -2.95 10.17 -19.43
C ALA A 264 -3.98 11.27 -19.75
N LEU A 265 -4.70 11.15 -20.87
CA LEU A 265 -5.78 12.07 -21.23
C LEU A 265 -6.92 12.02 -20.22
N ARG A 266 -7.34 10.84 -19.80
CA ARG A 266 -8.39 10.65 -18.78
C ARG A 266 -7.99 11.17 -17.39
N SER A 267 -6.68 11.23 -17.11
CA SER A 267 -6.15 11.65 -15.80
C SER A 267 -5.77 13.12 -15.71
N GLY A 268 -5.80 13.87 -16.82
CA GLY A 268 -5.62 15.31 -16.74
C GLY A 268 -4.58 15.94 -17.68
N ALA A 269 -3.83 15.16 -18.46
CA ALA A 269 -2.90 15.70 -19.45
C ALA A 269 -3.59 16.63 -20.45
N GLY A 270 -2.95 17.77 -20.77
CA GLY A 270 -3.51 18.76 -21.67
C GLY A 270 -3.27 18.44 -23.13
N LEU A 271 -2.08 17.91 -23.44
CA LEU A 271 -1.69 17.50 -24.78
C LEU A 271 -0.83 16.25 -24.68
N VAL A 272 -1.20 15.22 -25.42
CA VAL A 272 -0.47 13.96 -25.51
C VAL A 272 0.09 13.78 -26.91
N GLU A 273 1.38 13.57 -27.01
CA GLU A 273 2.07 13.18 -28.25
C GLU A 273 2.69 11.81 -28.07
N ILE A 274 2.35 10.89 -28.97
CA ILE A 274 2.82 9.50 -28.97
C ILE A 274 3.80 9.33 -30.12
N VAL A 275 5.01 8.89 -29.81
CA VAL A 275 6.01 8.42 -30.79
C VAL A 275 6.09 6.91 -30.67
N THR A 276 5.80 6.21 -31.75
CA THR A 276 5.69 4.77 -31.82
C THR A 276 6.24 4.24 -33.15
N HIS A 277 6.45 2.93 -33.26
CA HIS A 277 6.80 2.32 -34.53
C HIS A 277 5.75 2.65 -35.62
N ASP A 278 6.17 2.92 -36.87
CA ASP A 278 5.31 3.46 -37.94
C ASP A 278 4.12 2.56 -38.26
N ARG A 279 4.27 1.23 -38.18
CA ARG A 279 3.17 0.26 -38.34
C ARG A 279 2.01 0.47 -37.40
N ASN A 280 2.25 1.05 -36.23
CA ASN A 280 1.21 1.30 -35.22
C ASN A 280 0.55 2.67 -35.35
N ALA A 281 1.22 3.62 -36.04
CA ALA A 281 0.80 5.01 -35.98
C ALA A 281 -0.63 5.25 -36.53
N GLU A 282 -0.99 4.57 -37.62
CA GLU A 282 -2.35 4.70 -38.18
C GLU A 282 -3.42 4.10 -37.28
N LEU A 283 -3.12 2.93 -36.68
CA LEU A 283 -4.03 2.26 -35.74
C LEU A 283 -4.29 3.15 -34.52
N ILE A 284 -3.23 3.67 -33.90
CA ILE A 284 -3.37 4.51 -32.70
C ILE A 284 -4.11 5.80 -33.02
N ARG A 285 -3.88 6.45 -34.17
CA ARG A 285 -4.66 7.63 -34.60
C ARG A 285 -6.16 7.35 -34.71
N LYS A 286 -6.55 6.13 -35.12
CA LYS A 286 -7.96 5.73 -35.18
C LYS A 286 -8.56 5.46 -33.80
N MET A 287 -7.77 4.88 -32.88
CA MET A 287 -8.22 4.52 -31.55
C MET A 287 -8.21 5.69 -30.56
N LEU A 288 -7.30 6.65 -30.74
CA LEU A 288 -7.11 7.81 -29.85
C LEU A 288 -6.92 9.11 -30.68
N PRO A 289 -7.99 9.62 -31.32
CA PRO A 289 -7.92 10.79 -32.18
C PRO A 289 -7.52 12.09 -31.44
N GLU A 290 -7.62 12.13 -30.13
CA GLU A 290 -7.19 13.25 -29.30
C GLU A 290 -5.66 13.36 -29.14
N ALA A 291 -4.90 12.29 -29.42
CA ALA A 291 -3.45 12.30 -29.35
C ALA A 291 -2.80 12.69 -30.70
N ILE A 292 -1.66 13.38 -30.63
CA ILE A 292 -0.80 13.57 -31.79
C ILE A 292 0.09 12.32 -31.90
N VAL A 293 0.04 11.62 -33.06
CA VAL A 293 0.80 10.37 -33.22
C VAL A 293 1.81 10.52 -34.35
N THR A 294 3.07 10.24 -34.06
CA THR A 294 4.19 10.24 -35.01
C THR A 294 4.80 8.85 -35.08
N GLY A 295 4.90 8.28 -36.28
CA GLY A 295 5.59 7.01 -36.50
C GLY A 295 7.09 7.23 -36.70
N TYR A 296 7.91 6.23 -36.29
CA TYR A 296 9.33 6.13 -36.59
C TYR A 296 9.63 4.80 -37.25
N THR A 297 10.76 4.74 -38.00
CA THR A 297 11.41 3.54 -38.47
C THR A 297 12.75 3.37 -37.74
N GLU A 298 13.40 2.21 -37.91
CA GLU A 298 14.69 1.94 -37.29
C GLU A 298 15.74 3.01 -37.64
N ASP A 299 15.71 3.52 -38.89
CA ASP A 299 16.71 4.46 -39.40
C ASP A 299 16.51 5.90 -38.88
N ASN A 300 15.31 6.29 -38.41
CA ASN A 300 15.01 7.68 -38.08
C ASN A 300 14.49 7.91 -36.66
N ALA A 301 14.50 6.87 -35.81
CA ALA A 301 13.88 6.91 -34.49
C ALA A 301 14.39 8.07 -33.60
N THR A 302 15.71 8.24 -33.53
CA THR A 302 16.36 9.29 -32.71
C THR A 302 16.08 10.71 -33.23
N ASP A 303 16.04 10.88 -34.55
CA ASP A 303 15.74 12.19 -35.16
C ASP A 303 14.30 12.59 -34.94
N VAL A 304 13.36 11.65 -35.10
CA VAL A 304 11.94 11.86 -34.79
C VAL A 304 11.75 12.24 -33.33
N ILE A 305 12.32 11.47 -32.40
CA ILE A 305 12.22 11.73 -30.97
C ILE A 305 12.88 13.07 -30.61
N GLY A 306 14.09 13.33 -31.09
CA GLY A 306 14.83 14.58 -30.84
C GLY A 306 14.02 15.83 -31.20
N SER A 307 13.29 15.81 -32.32
CA SER A 307 12.42 16.91 -32.76
C SER A 307 11.28 17.24 -31.79
N LYS A 308 10.99 16.36 -30.82
CA LYS A 308 9.89 16.47 -29.86
C LYS A 308 10.32 16.85 -28.45
N LEU A 309 11.58 16.53 -28.06
CA LEU A 309 12.07 16.71 -26.69
C LEU A 309 11.89 18.13 -26.17
N ASP A 310 12.35 19.15 -26.92
CA ASP A 310 12.34 20.57 -26.49
C ASP A 310 10.94 21.12 -26.25
N LYS A 311 9.92 20.50 -26.80
CA LYS A 311 8.53 20.95 -26.69
C LYS A 311 7.76 20.21 -25.59
N SER A 312 8.39 19.21 -24.97
CA SER A 312 7.74 18.33 -24.01
C SER A 312 7.97 18.78 -22.58
N THR A 313 7.02 18.47 -21.71
CA THR A 313 7.05 18.81 -20.27
C THR A 313 7.37 17.57 -19.42
N CYS A 314 7.03 16.39 -19.91
CA CYS A 314 7.26 15.10 -19.28
C CYS A 314 7.33 14.03 -20.37
N ILE A 315 8.06 12.95 -20.08
CA ILE A 315 8.20 11.81 -20.97
C ILE A 315 7.72 10.54 -20.26
N ILE A 316 6.97 9.69 -20.97
CA ILE A 316 6.82 8.25 -20.66
C ILE A 316 7.72 7.49 -21.64
N LEU A 317 8.56 6.59 -21.13
CA LEU A 317 9.51 5.81 -21.92
C LEU A 317 9.39 4.33 -21.56
N GLY A 318 9.16 3.48 -22.55
CA GLY A 318 9.35 2.04 -22.39
C GLY A 318 8.17 1.11 -22.57
N PRO A 319 6.90 1.52 -22.31
CA PRO A 319 5.78 0.60 -22.46
C PRO A 319 5.75 -0.04 -23.86
N GLY A 320 5.92 -1.37 -23.94
CA GLY A 320 5.92 -2.13 -25.19
C GLY A 320 6.97 -1.72 -26.22
N LEU A 321 8.10 -1.16 -25.78
CA LEU A 321 9.16 -0.67 -26.70
C LEU A 321 10.01 -1.80 -27.30
N SER A 322 9.93 -3.00 -26.74
CA SER A 322 10.83 -4.14 -26.98
C SER A 322 12.25 -3.94 -26.41
N GLN A 323 13.12 -4.92 -26.62
CA GLN A 323 14.54 -4.88 -26.23
C GLN A 323 15.45 -5.06 -27.46
N SER A 324 15.02 -4.53 -28.62
CA SER A 324 15.82 -4.52 -29.86
C SER A 324 16.94 -3.47 -29.78
N ASP A 325 17.92 -3.57 -30.67
CA ASP A 325 19.00 -2.57 -30.79
C ASP A 325 18.42 -1.15 -31.00
N THR A 326 17.35 -1.02 -31.78
CA THR A 326 16.62 0.25 -31.95
C THR A 326 16.05 0.76 -30.64
N ALA A 327 15.44 -0.11 -29.81
CA ALA A 327 14.90 0.27 -28.51
C ALA A 327 16.01 0.69 -27.54
N GLU A 328 17.14 -0.03 -27.50
CA GLU A 328 18.32 0.37 -26.74
C GLU A 328 18.83 1.75 -27.18
N GLY A 329 18.95 1.98 -28.49
CA GLY A 329 19.33 3.28 -29.04
C GLY A 329 18.38 4.41 -28.69
N ILE A 330 17.07 4.15 -28.67
CA ILE A 330 16.04 5.11 -28.24
C ILE A 330 16.22 5.46 -26.76
N VAL A 331 16.34 4.45 -25.89
CA VAL A 331 16.50 4.65 -24.44
C VAL A 331 17.77 5.46 -24.14
N ASP A 332 18.90 5.07 -24.73
CA ASP A 332 20.17 5.77 -24.58
C ASP A 332 20.08 7.21 -25.08
N PHE A 333 19.44 7.42 -26.23
CA PHE A 333 19.25 8.78 -26.79
C PHE A 333 18.44 9.66 -25.85
N VAL A 334 17.30 9.17 -25.34
CA VAL A 334 16.44 9.93 -24.42
C VAL A 334 17.18 10.27 -23.11
N LEU A 335 17.87 9.29 -22.52
CA LEU A 335 18.59 9.49 -21.26
C LEU A 335 19.75 10.51 -21.38
N ASN A 336 20.36 10.61 -22.56
CA ASN A 336 21.48 11.54 -22.79
C ASN A 336 21.04 12.93 -23.29
N ASN A 337 19.85 13.07 -23.86
CA ASN A 337 19.44 14.33 -24.52
C ASN A 337 18.19 14.98 -23.89
N ALA A 338 17.40 14.26 -23.10
CA ALA A 338 16.28 14.84 -22.38
C ALA A 338 16.71 15.39 -21.01
N GLY A 339 16.13 16.53 -20.62
CA GLY A 339 16.38 17.18 -19.34
C GLY A 339 15.12 17.49 -18.54
N ILE A 340 14.02 16.79 -18.86
CA ILE A 340 12.69 16.98 -18.26
C ILE A 340 12.26 15.73 -17.49
N PRO A 341 11.27 15.80 -16.60
CA PRO A 341 10.80 14.66 -15.83
C PRO A 341 10.44 13.44 -16.70
N LEU A 342 10.87 12.28 -16.24
CA LEU A 342 10.83 11.02 -16.99
C LEU A 342 10.15 9.93 -16.16
N ILE A 343 9.20 9.22 -16.78
CA ILE A 343 8.57 8.02 -16.25
C ILE A 343 9.07 6.84 -17.07
N ILE A 344 9.74 5.87 -16.44
CA ILE A 344 10.35 4.71 -17.08
C ILE A 344 9.61 3.44 -16.65
N ASP A 345 9.14 2.65 -17.60
CA ASP A 345 8.47 1.38 -17.33
C ASP A 345 8.88 0.28 -18.27
N ALA A 346 8.58 -0.94 -17.94
CA ALA A 346 8.63 -2.12 -18.79
C ALA A 346 9.98 -2.32 -19.51
N ASP A 347 9.99 -2.31 -20.85
CA ASP A 347 11.19 -2.62 -21.63
C ASP A 347 12.33 -1.62 -21.41
N ALA A 348 12.04 -0.35 -21.16
CA ALA A 348 13.07 0.61 -20.81
C ALA A 348 13.72 0.30 -19.44
N LEU A 349 12.97 -0.23 -18.46
CA LEU A 349 13.55 -0.72 -17.21
C LEU A 349 14.48 -1.92 -17.44
N ASN A 350 14.10 -2.82 -18.33
CA ASN A 350 14.94 -3.96 -18.71
C ASN A 350 16.25 -3.51 -19.37
N ILE A 351 16.18 -2.50 -20.24
CA ILE A 351 17.36 -1.93 -20.91
C ILE A 351 18.28 -1.26 -19.89
N ILE A 352 17.78 -0.37 -19.04
CA ILE A 352 18.61 0.34 -18.05
C ILE A 352 19.15 -0.58 -16.94
N SER A 353 18.59 -1.77 -16.76
CA SER A 353 19.13 -2.74 -15.79
C SER A 353 20.56 -3.17 -16.10
N LYS A 354 21.03 -2.97 -17.34
CA LYS A 354 22.42 -3.24 -17.78
C LYS A 354 23.39 -2.17 -17.21
N ASP A 355 22.95 -0.92 -17.04
CA ASP A 355 23.68 0.19 -16.39
C ASP A 355 22.71 1.12 -15.63
N ILE A 356 22.40 0.78 -14.39
CA ILE A 356 21.49 1.59 -13.54
C ILE A 356 22.09 2.96 -13.16
N SER A 357 23.39 3.18 -13.37
CA SER A 357 24.05 4.45 -13.03
C SER A 357 23.51 5.64 -13.83
N VAL A 358 22.86 5.37 -14.97
CA VAL A 358 22.19 6.40 -15.80
C VAL A 358 21.13 7.17 -15.01
N LEU A 359 20.43 6.53 -14.08
CA LEU A 359 19.41 7.18 -13.23
C LEU A 359 20.03 8.29 -12.38
N LYS A 360 21.21 8.06 -11.81
CA LYS A 360 21.92 9.07 -10.97
C LYS A 360 22.36 10.29 -11.75
N ARG A 361 22.65 10.12 -13.02
CA ARG A 361 23.18 11.18 -13.88
C ARG A 361 22.09 11.99 -14.55
N TYR A 362 20.86 11.48 -14.56
CA TYR A 362 19.75 12.15 -15.20
C TYR A 362 19.42 13.48 -14.48
N PRO A 363 19.31 14.62 -15.21
CA PRO A 363 19.30 15.95 -14.58
C PRO A 363 17.94 16.37 -14.00
N SER A 364 16.90 15.55 -14.13
CA SER A 364 15.55 15.87 -13.67
C SER A 364 14.94 14.70 -12.87
N ALA A 365 13.70 14.87 -12.41
CA ALA A 365 13.00 13.82 -11.68
C ALA A 365 12.78 12.58 -12.55
N VAL A 366 13.11 11.41 -12.00
CA VAL A 366 12.85 10.11 -12.61
C VAL A 366 11.89 9.32 -11.74
N ILE A 367 10.80 8.87 -12.34
CA ILE A 367 9.85 7.92 -11.74
C ILE A 367 10.05 6.59 -12.46
N ILE A 368 10.33 5.53 -11.73
CA ILE A 368 10.39 4.17 -12.27
C ILE A 368 9.23 3.35 -11.71
N THR A 369 8.66 2.47 -12.54
CA THR A 369 7.48 1.68 -12.17
C THR A 369 7.73 0.17 -12.26
N PRO A 370 8.76 -0.39 -11.60
CA PRO A 370 9.09 -1.79 -11.72
C PRO A 370 8.09 -2.71 -11.01
N HIS A 371 7.72 -3.82 -11.66
CA HIS A 371 7.17 -4.97 -10.95
C HIS A 371 8.30 -5.80 -10.29
N ILE A 372 7.98 -6.80 -9.47
CA ILE A 372 8.99 -7.59 -8.74
C ILE A 372 10.07 -8.17 -9.68
N GLY A 373 9.67 -8.72 -10.85
CA GLY A 373 10.64 -9.30 -11.80
C GLY A 373 11.57 -8.26 -12.45
N GLU A 374 11.12 -7.02 -12.69
CA GLU A 374 11.98 -5.91 -13.12
C GLU A 374 12.88 -5.46 -11.98
N MET A 375 12.35 -5.43 -10.75
CA MET A 375 13.14 -5.07 -9.59
C MET A 375 14.26 -6.08 -9.30
N THR A 376 14.06 -7.39 -9.57
CA THR A 376 15.14 -8.39 -9.48
C THR A 376 16.28 -8.10 -10.45
N ARG A 377 15.98 -7.65 -11.68
CA ARG A 377 17.00 -7.28 -12.67
C ARG A 377 17.72 -5.99 -12.29
N LEU A 378 17.01 -4.99 -11.79
CA LEU A 378 17.58 -3.72 -11.37
C LEU A 378 18.46 -3.83 -10.12
N THR A 379 18.16 -4.73 -9.19
CA THR A 379 18.87 -4.86 -7.90
C THR A 379 19.85 -6.03 -7.84
N GLY A 380 19.65 -7.04 -8.67
CA GLY A 380 20.34 -8.35 -8.56
C GLY A 380 19.84 -9.21 -7.37
N MET A 381 18.83 -8.77 -6.64
CA MET A 381 18.24 -9.52 -5.51
C MET A 381 17.25 -10.58 -6.00
N SER A 382 17.02 -11.64 -5.22
CA SER A 382 15.96 -12.60 -5.51
C SER A 382 14.56 -12.01 -5.24
N ALA A 383 13.54 -12.56 -5.89
CA ALA A 383 12.15 -12.12 -5.69
C ALA A 383 11.69 -12.31 -4.24
N GLU A 384 12.15 -13.39 -3.58
CA GLU A 384 11.85 -13.68 -2.17
C GLU A 384 12.46 -12.63 -1.25
N ALA A 385 13.73 -12.22 -1.49
CA ALA A 385 14.40 -11.19 -0.72
C ALA A 385 13.69 -9.82 -0.89
N ILE A 386 13.25 -9.47 -2.09
CA ILE A 386 12.49 -8.24 -2.33
C ILE A 386 11.14 -8.30 -1.61
N LYS A 387 10.42 -9.42 -1.72
CA LYS A 387 9.10 -9.59 -1.09
C LYS A 387 9.16 -9.62 0.43
N SER A 388 10.27 -10.03 1.03
CA SER A 388 10.41 -10.08 2.49
C SER A 388 10.44 -8.71 3.15
N ASP A 389 10.93 -7.67 2.45
CA ASP A 389 10.92 -6.27 2.94
C ASP A 389 10.89 -5.27 1.78
N ARG A 390 9.72 -5.17 1.14
CA ARG A 390 9.48 -4.30 -0.03
C ARG A 390 9.76 -2.83 0.25
N MET A 391 9.37 -2.38 1.43
CA MET A 391 9.54 -0.97 1.82
C MET A 391 11.00 -0.59 1.89
N LYS A 392 11.81 -1.43 2.52
CA LYS A 392 13.26 -1.24 2.63
C LYS A 392 13.92 -1.25 1.26
N VAL A 393 13.62 -2.25 0.43
CA VAL A 393 14.21 -2.38 -0.92
C VAL A 393 13.84 -1.17 -1.79
N ALA A 394 12.58 -0.73 -1.78
CA ALA A 394 12.15 0.44 -2.54
C ALA A 394 12.84 1.72 -2.07
N SER A 395 12.94 1.92 -0.75
CA SER A 395 13.61 3.08 -0.15
C SER A 395 15.11 3.11 -0.45
N GLU A 396 15.81 1.99 -0.26
CA GLU A 396 17.26 1.90 -0.55
C GLU A 396 17.56 2.10 -2.03
N PHE A 397 16.73 1.53 -2.93
CA PHE A 397 16.89 1.74 -4.35
C PHE A 397 16.65 3.21 -4.75
N ALA A 398 15.59 3.83 -4.24
CA ALA A 398 15.28 5.24 -4.47
C ALA A 398 16.44 6.15 -4.04
N GLN A 399 16.99 5.90 -2.84
CA GLN A 399 18.14 6.61 -2.30
C GLN A 399 19.38 6.45 -3.16
N ASN A 400 19.71 5.20 -3.49
CA ASN A 400 20.92 4.88 -4.20
C ASN A 400 20.93 5.35 -5.65
N ASN A 401 19.77 5.62 -6.25
CA ASN A 401 19.64 5.91 -7.68
C ASN A 401 18.95 7.25 -7.99
N ASN A 402 18.73 8.10 -6.99
CA ASN A 402 18.11 9.43 -7.14
C ASN A 402 16.78 9.36 -7.93
N SER A 403 15.92 8.38 -7.60
CA SER A 403 14.69 8.11 -8.33
C SER A 403 13.50 7.95 -7.40
N ILE A 404 12.30 8.16 -7.95
CA ILE A 404 11.04 7.78 -7.31
C ILE A 404 10.70 6.37 -7.79
N VAL A 405 10.53 5.45 -6.86
CA VAL A 405 10.26 4.03 -7.15
C VAL A 405 8.80 3.72 -6.87
N VAL A 406 8.05 3.32 -7.89
CA VAL A 406 6.71 2.76 -7.78
C VAL A 406 6.83 1.24 -7.95
N MET A 407 7.12 0.54 -6.85
CA MET A 407 7.30 -0.91 -6.90
C MET A 407 5.96 -1.63 -6.91
N LYS A 408 5.59 -2.14 -8.09
CA LYS A 408 4.30 -2.81 -8.36
C LYS A 408 4.27 -4.22 -7.79
N ASP A 409 3.26 -4.51 -6.96
CA ASP A 409 2.89 -5.84 -6.49
C ASP A 409 1.40 -5.78 -6.07
N ALA A 410 0.89 -6.82 -5.43
CA ALA A 410 -0.46 -6.86 -4.83
C ALA A 410 -0.73 -5.66 -3.88
N VAL A 411 0.30 -5.15 -3.23
CA VAL A 411 0.32 -3.82 -2.60
C VAL A 411 1.51 -3.06 -3.19
N THR A 412 1.23 -1.99 -3.92
CA THR A 412 2.27 -1.12 -4.48
C THR A 412 2.83 -0.20 -3.41
N VAL A 413 4.15 -0.06 -3.40
CA VAL A 413 4.88 0.87 -2.53
C VAL A 413 5.51 1.96 -3.39
N VAL A 414 5.35 3.24 -2.99
CA VAL A 414 6.04 4.36 -3.62
C VAL A 414 7.06 4.94 -2.66
N ALA A 415 8.31 5.01 -3.06
CA ALA A 415 9.41 5.51 -2.24
C ALA A 415 10.19 6.61 -2.96
N GLU A 416 10.61 7.63 -2.20
CA GLU A 416 11.50 8.70 -2.61
C GLU A 416 12.42 9.08 -1.47
N ASN A 417 13.65 9.45 -1.76
CA ASN A 417 14.62 9.83 -0.72
C ASN A 417 15.18 11.25 -0.84
N ASN A 418 14.86 12.00 -1.87
CA ASN A 418 15.43 13.35 -2.10
C ASN A 418 14.94 14.43 -1.11
N SER A 419 13.81 14.21 -0.43
CA SER A 419 13.14 15.22 0.40
C SER A 419 12.78 14.70 1.80
N GLY A 420 13.56 13.74 2.34
CA GLY A 420 13.31 13.23 3.69
C GLY A 420 12.74 11.81 3.76
N ASN A 421 13.07 10.96 2.81
CA ASN A 421 12.74 9.52 2.84
C ASN A 421 11.22 9.26 2.90
N ARG A 422 10.48 9.83 1.94
CA ARG A 422 9.02 9.69 1.86
C ARG A 422 8.62 8.29 1.37
N MET A 423 7.59 7.73 1.99
CA MET A 423 7.03 6.45 1.61
C MET A 423 5.51 6.48 1.60
N TYR A 424 4.92 5.87 0.57
CA TYR A 424 3.49 5.66 0.44
C TYR A 424 3.20 4.17 0.22
N ILE A 425 2.19 3.66 0.93
CA ILE A 425 1.68 2.29 0.79
C ILE A 425 0.30 2.38 0.15
N ASN A 426 0.14 1.74 -1.01
CA ASN A 426 -1.14 1.76 -1.71
C ASN A 426 -2.15 0.82 -1.06
N THR A 427 -3.34 1.35 -0.77
CA THR A 427 -4.43 0.60 -0.16
C THR A 427 -5.55 0.25 -1.13
N SER A 428 -5.52 0.81 -2.35
CA SER A 428 -6.49 0.56 -3.42
C SER A 428 -6.02 -0.55 -4.37
N GLY A 429 -6.96 -1.14 -5.09
CA GLY A 429 -6.72 -2.19 -6.07
C GLY A 429 -7.38 -3.52 -5.72
N THR A 430 -7.56 -4.35 -6.73
CA THR A 430 -8.26 -5.63 -6.65
C THR A 430 -7.50 -6.71 -7.42
N PRO A 431 -7.64 -8.01 -7.08
CA PRO A 431 -7.09 -9.11 -7.86
C PRO A 431 -7.47 -9.11 -9.35
N ALA A 432 -8.62 -8.51 -9.70
CA ALA A 432 -9.04 -8.32 -11.09
C ALA A 432 -8.01 -7.59 -11.96
N MET A 433 -7.14 -6.79 -11.33
CA MET A 433 -6.08 -6.03 -12.00
C MET A 433 -4.83 -6.85 -12.32
N ALA A 434 -4.78 -8.14 -12.03
CA ALA A 434 -3.67 -9.02 -12.38
C ALA A 434 -3.72 -9.41 -13.87
N LYS A 435 -3.69 -8.43 -14.79
CA LYS A 435 -3.78 -8.59 -16.24
C LYS A 435 -2.81 -7.68 -16.98
N ALA A 436 -2.49 -8.07 -18.23
CA ALA A 436 -1.65 -7.25 -19.11
C ALA A 436 -2.26 -5.88 -19.42
N GLY A 437 -1.41 -4.88 -19.65
CA GLY A 437 -1.82 -3.51 -19.98
C GLY A 437 -2.06 -2.61 -18.79
N LEU A 438 -2.23 -3.14 -17.56
CA LEU A 438 -2.51 -2.33 -16.36
C LEU A 438 -1.29 -1.49 -15.94
N GLY A 439 -0.07 -1.96 -16.19
CA GLY A 439 1.15 -1.17 -16.02
C GLY A 439 1.18 0.06 -16.93
N ASP A 440 0.81 -0.13 -18.20
CA ASP A 440 0.74 0.95 -19.19
C ASP A 440 -0.30 2.02 -18.79
N VAL A 441 -1.46 1.58 -18.28
CA VAL A 441 -2.48 2.48 -17.71
C VAL A 441 -1.92 3.25 -16.52
N LEU A 442 -1.22 2.58 -15.59
CA LEU A 442 -0.62 3.22 -14.42
C LEU A 442 0.34 4.34 -14.79
N THR A 443 1.26 4.11 -15.76
CA THR A 443 2.20 5.14 -16.22
C THR A 443 1.47 6.36 -16.78
N GLY A 444 0.40 6.12 -17.55
CA GLY A 444 -0.47 7.19 -18.06
C GLY A 444 -1.15 7.98 -16.95
N VAL A 445 -1.69 7.31 -15.92
CA VAL A 445 -2.33 7.99 -14.77
C VAL A 445 -1.33 8.82 -13.98
N ILE A 446 -0.14 8.28 -13.69
CA ILE A 446 0.93 9.02 -13.00
C ILE A 446 1.32 10.28 -13.79
N ALA A 447 1.53 10.14 -15.10
CA ALA A 447 1.82 11.28 -15.96
C ALA A 447 0.70 12.32 -15.95
N GLY A 448 -0.57 11.88 -16.03
CA GLY A 448 -1.73 12.76 -15.95
C GLY A 448 -1.78 13.56 -14.64
N MET A 449 -1.49 12.93 -13.50
CA MET A 449 -1.40 13.63 -12.20
C MET A 449 -0.24 14.63 -12.17
N TYR A 450 0.93 14.27 -12.71
CA TYR A 450 2.05 15.19 -12.83
C TYR A 450 1.70 16.40 -13.70
N MET A 451 1.03 16.19 -14.83
CA MET A 451 0.61 17.25 -15.76
C MET A 451 -0.42 18.22 -15.15
N LEU A 452 -1.15 17.83 -14.11
CA LEU A 452 -2.00 18.73 -13.31
C LEU A 452 -1.21 19.65 -12.37
N GLY A 453 0.12 19.54 -12.33
CA GLY A 453 1.01 20.34 -11.49
C GLY A 453 1.26 19.74 -10.11
N ILE A 454 0.93 18.47 -9.91
CA ILE A 454 1.29 17.71 -8.69
C ILE A 454 2.78 17.35 -8.79
N GLU A 455 3.53 17.55 -7.70
CA GLU A 455 4.95 17.22 -7.69
C GLU A 455 5.21 15.72 -7.93
N PRO A 456 6.38 15.31 -8.45
CA PRO A 456 6.60 13.96 -8.99
C PRO A 456 6.26 12.79 -8.04
N TYR A 457 6.70 12.86 -6.77
CA TYR A 457 6.39 11.80 -5.79
C TYR A 457 4.89 11.73 -5.47
N SER A 458 4.25 12.87 -5.23
CA SER A 458 2.81 12.91 -4.96
C SER A 458 2.00 12.51 -6.19
N ALA A 459 2.48 12.81 -7.41
CA ALA A 459 1.86 12.34 -8.65
C ALA A 459 1.96 10.82 -8.79
N ALA A 460 3.10 10.23 -8.44
CA ALA A 460 3.29 8.78 -8.42
C ALA A 460 2.36 8.10 -7.40
N ALA A 461 2.29 8.62 -6.16
CA ALA A 461 1.42 8.08 -5.11
C ALA A 461 -0.07 8.23 -5.47
N MET A 462 -0.49 9.44 -5.88
CA MET A 462 -1.88 9.71 -6.23
C MET A 462 -2.31 8.95 -7.49
N GLY A 463 -1.44 8.87 -8.50
CA GLY A 463 -1.68 8.09 -9.71
C GLY A 463 -1.87 6.60 -9.42
N THR A 464 -1.05 6.05 -8.53
CA THR A 464 -1.19 4.65 -8.08
C THR A 464 -2.52 4.42 -7.37
N TYR A 465 -2.92 5.34 -6.50
CA TYR A 465 -4.19 5.25 -5.78
C TYR A 465 -5.41 5.32 -6.70
N ILE A 466 -5.44 6.30 -7.62
CA ILE A 466 -6.52 6.47 -8.61
C ILE A 466 -6.62 5.25 -9.52
N HIS A 467 -5.49 4.73 -9.98
CA HIS A 467 -5.43 3.53 -10.80
C HIS A 467 -6.05 2.31 -10.08
N GLY A 468 -5.72 2.12 -8.80
CA GLY A 468 -6.30 1.06 -7.98
C GLY A 468 -7.80 1.23 -7.78
N MET A 469 -8.28 2.44 -7.44
CA MET A 469 -9.71 2.74 -7.31
C MET A 469 -10.48 2.55 -8.62
N ALA A 470 -9.88 2.92 -9.76
CA ALA A 470 -10.48 2.67 -11.06
C ALA A 470 -10.62 1.17 -11.35
N GLY A 471 -9.63 0.38 -10.94
CA GLY A 471 -9.68 -1.08 -11.01
C GLY A 471 -10.76 -1.69 -10.12
N GLU A 472 -10.91 -1.22 -8.89
CA GLU A 472 -11.99 -1.64 -7.98
C GLU A 472 -13.37 -1.34 -8.56
N LEU A 473 -13.53 -0.12 -9.11
CA LEU A 473 -14.79 0.28 -9.74
C LEU A 473 -15.09 -0.57 -10.99
N ALA A 474 -14.09 -0.82 -11.83
CA ALA A 474 -14.24 -1.70 -12.99
C ALA A 474 -14.62 -3.13 -12.57
N ALA A 475 -14.00 -3.67 -11.50
CA ALA A 475 -14.36 -4.98 -10.97
C ALA A 475 -15.79 -5.04 -10.42
N TYR A 476 -16.23 -3.98 -9.78
CA TYR A 476 -17.61 -3.86 -9.31
C TYR A 476 -18.63 -3.84 -10.46
N GLU A 477 -18.34 -3.09 -11.56
CA GLU A 477 -19.25 -2.95 -12.69
C GLU A 477 -19.23 -4.17 -13.63
N MET A 478 -18.06 -4.78 -13.88
CA MET A 478 -17.86 -5.83 -14.90
C MET A 478 -17.75 -7.24 -14.32
N GLY A 479 -17.53 -7.34 -12.99
CA GLY A 479 -17.18 -8.60 -12.33
C GLY A 479 -15.66 -8.87 -12.38
N GLU A 480 -15.14 -9.46 -11.33
CA GLU A 480 -13.70 -9.59 -11.05
C GLU A 480 -12.90 -10.30 -12.17
N HIS A 481 -13.52 -11.29 -12.86
CA HIS A 481 -12.85 -12.03 -13.93
C HIS A 481 -12.85 -11.32 -15.29
N SER A 482 -13.74 -10.35 -15.50
CA SER A 482 -14.00 -9.75 -16.82
C SER A 482 -13.23 -8.47 -17.10
N VAL A 483 -12.70 -7.80 -16.06
CA VAL A 483 -11.98 -6.54 -16.18
C VAL A 483 -10.81 -6.64 -17.15
N ILE A 484 -10.69 -5.67 -18.05
CA ILE A 484 -9.53 -5.47 -18.93
C ILE A 484 -9.00 -4.04 -18.76
N ALA A 485 -7.82 -3.76 -19.31
CA ALA A 485 -7.14 -2.48 -19.10
C ALA A 485 -7.97 -1.27 -19.59
N THR A 486 -8.73 -1.41 -20.66
CA THR A 486 -9.62 -0.34 -21.19
C THR A 486 -10.77 -0.02 -20.24
N ASP A 487 -11.32 -0.99 -19.51
CA ASP A 487 -12.36 -0.74 -18.51
C ASP A 487 -11.83 0.13 -17.37
N VAL A 488 -10.57 -0.13 -16.94
CA VAL A 488 -9.89 0.67 -15.92
C VAL A 488 -9.68 2.10 -16.42
N VAL A 489 -9.25 2.29 -17.68
CA VAL A 489 -9.14 3.63 -18.32
C VAL A 489 -10.47 4.38 -18.28
N ASP A 490 -11.58 3.72 -18.60
CA ASP A 490 -12.91 4.34 -18.60
C ASP A 490 -13.38 4.69 -17.18
N CYS A 491 -13.05 3.87 -16.20
CA CYS A 491 -13.39 4.12 -14.79
C CYS A 491 -12.58 5.26 -14.14
N ILE A 492 -11.40 5.65 -14.68
CA ILE A 492 -10.63 6.80 -14.16
C ILE A 492 -11.50 8.07 -14.07
N SER A 493 -12.26 8.35 -15.11
CA SER A 493 -13.12 9.55 -15.14
C SER A 493 -14.21 9.55 -14.07
N LYS A 494 -14.73 8.36 -13.73
CA LYS A 494 -15.74 8.18 -12.69
C LYS A 494 -15.15 8.42 -11.31
N VAL A 495 -13.96 7.86 -11.04
CA VAL A 495 -13.20 8.07 -9.80
C VAL A 495 -12.90 9.55 -9.58
N LEU A 496 -12.41 10.25 -10.63
CA LEU A 496 -12.07 11.67 -10.54
C LEU A 496 -13.31 12.58 -10.43
N ASN A 497 -14.48 12.12 -10.85
CA ASN A 497 -15.73 12.90 -10.78
C ASN A 497 -16.40 12.83 -9.39
N THR A 498 -16.07 11.87 -8.54
CA THR A 498 -16.63 11.78 -7.17
C THR A 498 -16.32 13.00 -6.31
N ASN A 499 -15.38 13.85 -6.72
CA ASN A 499 -15.02 15.11 -6.06
C ASN A 499 -16.02 16.29 -6.25
N LYS A 500 -17.09 16.14 -7.02
CA LYS A 500 -18.00 17.26 -7.35
C LYS A 500 -19.29 17.27 -6.54
N GLY A 501 -19.43 16.45 -5.52
CA GLY A 501 -20.67 16.27 -4.77
C GLY A 501 -20.49 16.38 -3.27
N SER A 502 -20.21 17.58 -2.75
CA SER A 502 -20.62 18.01 -1.41
C SER A 502 -20.51 19.52 -1.28
#